data_a8c61f514d2b06d2177af53c28820403
#
_entry.id   a8c61f514d2b06d2177af53c28820403
#
_cell.length_a   1.000
_cell.length_b   1.000
_cell.length_c   1.000
_cell.angle_alpha   90.00
_cell.angle_beta   90.00
_cell.angle_gamma   90.00
#
_symmetry.space_group_name_H-M   'P 1'
#
loop_
_entity.id
_entity.type
_entity.pdbx_description
1 polymer ?
#
loop_
_entity_poly.entity_id
_entity_poly.type
_entity_poly.pdbx_seq_one_letter_code
_entity_poly.pdbx_strand_id
1 'polypeptide(L)'
;VLKNESFEKATYNTKFIENNLSLFTKESETLKKDISKTINEENIVQKYTDKDVEAFKKITAQSPNKKHSDHYTENDFKAFKNILNKKNDNQKKGSIKNIIGKVYEEPVFKPGGDKYMVIEFGNLMDLEINFTAQNLAKAILDNKIKGIYETAPCFASMLIHYNPDEIKFNDLKNEMKSLINSLGPTDDIEINSRIFSFPTVYLDKWTKECIEDYSSKIAEKTPDPDFIVELNKLENTEQFVRVHSGTEYWVSALGFWPGLPFMMPLDPRCKLTAPKYNPPRTWTPKGAVGMGGSSTSIYPDRLPGGYQIFGIIPVPIWDTQKSFSVFEESICLFKPGDRVKFVPTSYEEFDHVSNKVKDKSYDYNIIDYQKFSVKNYKNWLTTIDKTKRF
;
A
#
# COMPACT_ATOMS: atom_id res chain seq x y z
N VAL A 1 3.29 11.62 -29.43
CA VAL A 1 4.61 11.09 -29.09
C VAL A 1 4.99 10.00 -30.07
N LEU A 2 4.25 8.90 -30.20
CA LEU A 2 4.60 7.73 -31.00
C LEU A 2 4.76 8.00 -32.51
N LYS A 3 4.15 9.08 -33.04
CA LYS A 3 4.25 9.49 -34.43
C LYS A 3 5.37 10.49 -34.70
N ASN A 4 6.18 10.83 -33.69
CA ASN A 4 7.30 11.74 -33.87
C ASN A 4 8.52 10.97 -34.38
N GLU A 5 9.15 11.48 -35.45
CA GLU A 5 10.25 10.81 -36.14
C GLU A 5 11.46 10.54 -35.22
N SER A 6 11.76 11.47 -34.29
CA SER A 6 12.84 11.27 -33.31
C SER A 6 12.49 10.14 -32.32
N PHE A 7 11.22 9.94 -32.01
CA PHE A 7 10.77 8.88 -31.12
C PHE A 7 10.78 7.54 -31.85
N GLU A 8 10.30 7.49 -33.10
CA GLU A 8 10.32 6.27 -33.93
C GLU A 8 11.75 5.78 -34.18
N LYS A 9 12.70 6.70 -34.37
CA LYS A 9 14.11 6.39 -34.59
C LYS A 9 14.93 6.21 -33.31
N ALA A 10 14.30 6.30 -32.13
CA ALA A 10 14.95 6.26 -30.82
C ALA A 10 16.11 7.27 -30.64
N THR A 11 16.04 8.41 -31.32
CA THR A 11 17.07 9.49 -31.28
C THR A 11 16.69 10.64 -30.33
N TYR A 12 15.71 10.45 -29.46
CA TYR A 12 15.27 11.40 -28.46
C TYR A 12 16.19 11.43 -27.23
N ASN A 13 16.16 12.56 -26.51
CA ASN A 13 16.89 12.78 -25.26
C ASN A 13 15.96 13.29 -24.16
N THR A 14 16.50 13.55 -22.97
CA THR A 14 15.75 14.04 -21.80
C THR A 14 14.97 15.34 -22.04
N LYS A 15 15.34 16.15 -23.04
CA LYS A 15 14.66 17.38 -23.43
C LYS A 15 13.64 17.19 -24.55
N PHE A 16 13.35 15.94 -24.94
CA PHE A 16 12.44 15.64 -26.04
C PHE A 16 11.06 16.30 -25.87
N ILE A 17 10.47 16.23 -24.69
CA ILE A 17 9.15 16.81 -24.41
C ILE A 17 9.22 18.34 -24.47
N GLU A 18 10.24 18.95 -23.86
CA GLU A 18 10.43 20.41 -23.87
C GLU A 18 10.59 20.93 -25.30
N ASN A 19 11.41 20.27 -26.12
CA ASN A 19 11.68 20.64 -27.50
C ASN A 19 10.48 20.44 -28.44
N ASN A 20 9.51 19.63 -28.05
CA ASN A 20 8.32 19.31 -28.84
C ASN A 20 7.00 19.74 -28.18
N LEU A 21 7.06 20.62 -27.18
CA LEU A 21 5.90 21.01 -26.36
C LEU A 21 4.72 21.54 -27.20
N SER A 22 5.00 22.28 -28.29
CA SER A 22 3.98 22.80 -29.21
C SER A 22 3.19 21.71 -29.94
N LEU A 23 3.79 20.55 -30.20
CA LEU A 23 3.12 19.40 -30.79
C LEU A 23 2.16 18.74 -29.80
N PHE A 24 2.57 18.65 -28.54
CA PHE A 24 1.73 18.06 -27.49
C PHE A 24 0.54 18.95 -27.14
N THR A 25 0.70 20.27 -27.12
CA THR A 25 -0.40 21.21 -26.86
C THR A 25 -1.43 21.23 -27.99
N LYS A 26 -1.00 21.19 -29.26
CA LYS A 26 -1.91 21.11 -30.42
C LYS A 26 -2.73 19.84 -30.47
N GLU A 27 -2.09 18.67 -30.29
CA GLU A 27 -2.79 17.37 -30.26
C GLU A 27 -3.73 17.26 -29.06
N SER A 28 -3.38 17.85 -27.90
CA SER A 28 -4.26 17.85 -26.73
C SER A 28 -5.52 18.71 -26.93
N GLU A 29 -5.45 19.77 -27.68
CA GLU A 29 -6.61 20.60 -28.03
C GLU A 29 -7.52 19.91 -29.05
N THR A 30 -6.95 19.16 -30.01
CA THR A 30 -7.71 18.36 -30.98
C THR A 30 -8.38 17.18 -30.27
N LEU A 31 -7.66 16.44 -29.41
CA LEU A 31 -8.20 15.39 -28.56
C LEU A 31 -9.30 15.89 -27.61
N LYS A 32 -9.16 17.08 -27.02
CA LYS A 32 -10.22 17.70 -26.20
C LYS A 32 -11.47 18.00 -27.01
N LYS A 33 -11.33 18.41 -28.28
CA LYS A 33 -12.49 18.63 -29.18
C LYS A 33 -13.16 17.33 -29.62
N ASP A 34 -12.38 16.29 -29.86
CA ASP A 34 -12.90 14.97 -30.24
C ASP A 34 -13.56 14.27 -29.04
N ILE A 35 -12.92 14.33 -27.86
CA ILE A 35 -13.51 13.82 -26.62
C ILE A 35 -14.80 14.59 -26.26
N SER A 36 -14.85 15.90 -26.46
CA SER A 36 -16.08 16.68 -26.20
C SER A 36 -17.21 16.37 -27.18
N LYS A 37 -16.91 15.93 -28.42
CA LYS A 37 -17.92 15.45 -29.37
C LYS A 37 -18.43 14.04 -29.00
N THR A 38 -17.52 13.14 -28.62
CA THR A 38 -17.89 11.76 -28.22
C THR A 38 -18.67 11.69 -26.90
N ILE A 39 -18.39 12.63 -25.97
CA ILE A 39 -19.08 12.73 -24.68
C ILE A 39 -20.50 13.28 -24.80
N ASN A 40 -20.83 13.98 -25.89
CA ASN A 40 -22.20 14.49 -26.09
C ASN A 40 -23.17 13.43 -26.62
N GLU A 41 -22.72 12.25 -27.03
CA GLU A 41 -23.57 11.19 -27.58
C GLU A 41 -23.82 9.99 -26.66
N GLU A 42 -23.08 9.84 -25.54
CA GLU A 42 -23.34 8.77 -24.58
C GLU A 42 -23.26 9.29 -23.13
N ASN A 43 -24.38 9.16 -22.42
CA ASN A 43 -24.57 9.42 -20.99
C ASN A 43 -23.41 8.95 -20.13
N ILE A 44 -22.44 9.78 -19.80
CA ILE A 44 -21.48 9.51 -18.72
C ILE A 44 -20.98 10.82 -18.09
N VAL A 45 -21.02 10.78 -16.74
CA VAL A 45 -20.25 11.57 -15.79
C VAL A 45 -20.97 12.80 -15.25
N GLN A 46 -21.37 12.66 -14.03
CA GLN A 46 -21.71 13.75 -13.13
C GLN A 46 -20.53 14.74 -13.09
N LYS A 47 -20.68 15.84 -13.78
CA LYS A 47 -19.81 17.01 -13.69
C LYS A 47 -19.78 17.47 -12.23
N TYR A 48 -18.60 17.81 -11.74
CA TYR A 48 -18.49 18.72 -10.60
C TYR A 48 -19.41 19.91 -10.88
N THR A 49 -20.28 20.22 -9.95
CA THR A 49 -21.20 21.34 -10.14
C THR A 49 -20.43 22.64 -10.10
N ASP A 50 -20.94 23.70 -10.74
CA ASP A 50 -20.31 25.03 -10.67
C ASP A 50 -20.06 25.49 -9.23
N LYS A 51 -20.87 24.98 -8.26
CA LYS A 51 -20.65 25.15 -6.82
C LYS A 51 -19.40 24.45 -6.29
N ASP A 52 -19.05 23.29 -6.81
CA ASP A 52 -17.83 22.57 -6.39
C ASP A 52 -16.58 23.26 -6.95
N VAL A 53 -16.67 23.78 -8.18
CA VAL A 53 -15.61 24.57 -8.81
C VAL A 53 -15.45 25.93 -8.11
N GLU A 54 -16.57 26.56 -7.70
CA GLU A 54 -16.54 27.81 -6.94
C GLU A 54 -16.04 27.63 -5.51
N ALA A 55 -16.37 26.52 -4.85
CA ALA A 55 -15.80 26.15 -3.58
C ALA A 55 -14.29 25.93 -3.68
N PHE A 56 -13.82 25.22 -4.72
CA PHE A 56 -12.40 25.02 -4.99
C PHE A 56 -11.67 26.34 -5.30
N LYS A 57 -12.29 27.23 -6.11
CA LYS A 57 -11.76 28.58 -6.38
C LYS A 57 -11.71 29.45 -5.11
N LYS A 58 -12.68 29.35 -4.21
CA LYS A 58 -12.67 30.08 -2.94
C LYS A 58 -11.58 29.58 -1.99
N ILE A 59 -11.34 28.27 -1.97
CA ILE A 59 -10.25 27.68 -1.18
C ILE A 59 -8.87 28.12 -1.72
N THR A 60 -8.71 28.16 -3.04
CA THR A 60 -7.44 28.57 -3.67
C THR A 60 -7.26 30.11 -3.73
N ALA A 61 -8.33 30.91 -3.75
CA ALA A 61 -8.27 32.36 -3.78
C ALA A 61 -8.04 33.03 -2.41
N GLN A 62 -8.17 32.30 -1.31
CA GLN A 62 -7.92 32.82 0.04
C GLN A 62 -6.47 32.71 0.51
N SER A 63 -5.52 32.43 -0.38
CA SER A 63 -4.09 32.43 -0.08
C SER A 63 -3.32 33.44 -0.95
N PRO A 64 -3.40 34.76 -0.66
CA PRO A 64 -2.46 35.72 -1.24
C PRO A 64 -1.22 35.75 -0.35
N ASN A 65 -0.08 35.32 -0.93
CA ASN A 65 1.27 35.55 -0.39
C ASN A 65 1.60 34.96 1.00
N LYS A 66 1.73 33.63 1.10
CA LYS A 66 2.68 33.03 2.05
C LYS A 66 3.46 31.92 1.35
N LYS A 67 4.78 31.99 1.49
CA LYS A 67 5.74 30.96 1.11
C LYS A 67 5.23 29.60 1.63
N HIS A 68 5.29 28.59 0.77
CA HIS A 68 4.86 27.23 0.98
C HIS A 68 4.93 26.74 2.43
N SER A 69 3.78 26.68 3.08
CA SER A 69 3.51 25.85 4.25
C SER A 69 2.09 25.32 4.05
N ASP A 70 1.98 24.22 3.32
CA ASP A 70 0.72 23.47 3.21
C ASP A 70 0.47 22.76 4.54
N HIS A 71 -0.06 23.51 5.50
CA HIS A 71 -0.55 22.93 6.74
C HIS A 71 -1.91 22.30 6.50
N TYR A 72 -2.12 21.06 6.92
CA TYR A 72 -3.46 20.52 7.13
C TYR A 72 -4.15 21.40 8.17
N THR A 73 -5.12 22.17 7.71
CA THR A 73 -5.91 23.02 8.59
C THR A 73 -7.04 22.21 9.22
N GLU A 74 -7.66 22.74 10.26
CA GLU A 74 -8.88 22.15 10.86
C GLU A 74 -9.99 21.92 9.80
N ASN A 75 -9.97 22.66 8.70
CA ASN A 75 -10.86 22.51 7.55
C ASN A 75 -10.52 21.29 6.69
N ASP A 76 -9.24 20.93 6.56
CA ASP A 76 -8.84 19.69 5.86
C ASP A 76 -9.24 18.46 6.67
N PHE A 77 -9.15 18.55 7.98
CA PHE A 77 -9.65 17.52 8.91
C PHE A 77 -11.18 17.39 8.84
N LYS A 78 -11.91 18.52 8.79
CA LYS A 78 -13.38 18.51 8.56
C LYS A 78 -13.75 17.95 7.18
N ALA A 79 -12.99 18.29 6.15
CA ALA A 79 -13.21 17.76 4.80
C ALA A 79 -12.98 16.26 4.73
N PHE A 80 -11.92 15.74 5.35
CA PHE A 80 -11.64 14.31 5.45
C PHE A 80 -12.69 13.57 6.29
N LYS A 81 -13.09 14.13 7.43
CA LYS A 81 -14.18 13.61 8.27
C LYS A 81 -15.53 13.57 7.52
N ASN A 82 -15.80 14.58 6.67
CA ASN A 82 -16.99 14.62 5.82
C ASN A 82 -16.94 13.59 4.69
N ILE A 83 -15.77 13.30 4.13
CA ILE A 83 -15.58 12.23 3.13
C ILE A 83 -15.82 10.86 3.77
N LEU A 84 -15.33 10.63 4.98
CA LEU A 84 -15.57 9.39 5.74
C LEU A 84 -17.04 9.23 6.15
N ASN A 85 -17.70 10.30 6.58
CA ASN A 85 -19.11 10.29 6.98
C ASN A 85 -20.05 10.18 5.78
N LYS A 86 -19.75 10.80 4.63
CA LYS A 86 -20.53 10.64 3.39
C LYS A 86 -20.54 9.21 2.83
N LYS A 87 -19.54 8.38 3.16
CA LYS A 87 -19.56 6.95 2.80
C LYS A 87 -20.64 6.16 3.53
N ASN A 88 -21.09 6.59 4.71
CA ASN A 88 -22.09 5.88 5.49
C ASN A 88 -23.53 6.25 5.11
N ASP A 89 -23.79 7.43 4.52
CA ASP A 89 -25.15 7.91 4.21
C ASP A 89 -25.64 7.56 2.81
N ASN A 90 -24.77 7.10 1.89
CA ASN A 90 -25.12 6.86 0.49
C ASN A 90 -25.56 5.41 0.18
N GLN A 91 -26.00 4.62 1.17
CA GLN A 91 -26.60 3.31 0.90
C GLN A 91 -28.07 3.34 0.40
N LYS A 92 -28.66 4.52 0.20
CA LYS A 92 -30.03 4.63 -0.36
C LYS A 92 -30.09 5.77 -1.38
N LYS A 93 -29.83 5.50 -2.64
CA LYS A 93 -30.53 5.91 -3.86
C LYS A 93 -29.69 5.68 -5.12
N GLY A 94 -30.27 4.93 -6.05
CA GLY A 94 -30.18 4.93 -7.51
C GLY A 94 -28.82 5.19 -8.19
N SER A 95 -28.20 4.14 -8.68
CA SER A 95 -27.41 4.04 -9.92
C SER A 95 -26.44 5.18 -10.29
N ILE A 96 -25.39 5.35 -9.55
CA ILE A 96 -24.06 5.60 -10.14
C ILE A 96 -23.20 4.50 -9.56
N LYS A 97 -22.75 3.59 -10.42
CA LYS A 97 -21.78 2.56 -10.05
C LYS A 97 -20.49 3.30 -9.70
N ASN A 98 -20.29 3.62 -8.42
CA ASN A 98 -19.01 4.13 -7.94
C ASN A 98 -17.95 3.09 -8.27
N ILE A 99 -17.10 3.40 -9.23
CA ILE A 99 -15.97 2.56 -9.65
C ILE A 99 -14.96 2.38 -8.51
N ILE A 100 -14.98 3.28 -7.51
CA ILE A 100 -14.10 3.24 -6.34
C ILE A 100 -14.63 2.23 -5.31
N GLY A 101 -13.79 1.26 -4.92
CA GLY A 101 -14.12 0.26 -3.91
C GLY A 101 -14.82 -0.99 -4.46
N LYS A 102 -14.48 -1.45 -5.66
CA LYS A 102 -15.01 -2.66 -6.28
C LYS A 102 -13.98 -3.76 -6.43
N VAL A 103 -14.45 -4.98 -6.22
CA VAL A 103 -13.88 -6.19 -6.81
C VAL A 103 -14.37 -6.24 -8.25
N TYR A 104 -13.50 -6.51 -9.20
CA TYR A 104 -13.90 -6.63 -10.61
C TYR A 104 -14.46 -8.03 -10.87
N GLU A 105 -15.51 -8.12 -11.70
CA GLU A 105 -16.07 -9.40 -12.16
C GLU A 105 -15.03 -10.18 -12.97
N GLU A 106 -14.26 -9.45 -13.78
CA GLU A 106 -13.11 -9.99 -14.53
C GLU A 106 -11.87 -9.13 -14.25
N PRO A 107 -10.69 -9.74 -14.10
CA PRO A 107 -9.43 -9.00 -13.95
C PRO A 107 -9.15 -8.11 -15.16
N VAL A 108 -8.59 -6.92 -14.89
CA VAL A 108 -8.18 -5.96 -15.93
C VAL A 108 -6.69 -6.08 -16.18
N PHE A 109 -6.32 -6.29 -17.46
CA PHE A 109 -4.93 -6.44 -17.89
C PHE A 109 -4.43 -5.16 -18.53
N LYS A 110 -3.32 -4.62 -18.02
CA LYS A 110 -2.70 -3.38 -18.50
C LYS A 110 -1.23 -3.58 -18.82
N PRO A 111 -0.71 -3.01 -19.91
CA PRO A 111 0.73 -3.00 -20.15
C PRO A 111 1.42 -2.02 -19.17
N GLY A 112 2.55 -2.42 -18.61
CA GLY A 112 3.44 -1.58 -17.79
C GLY A 112 4.75 -1.34 -18.55
N GLY A 113 4.71 -0.59 -19.65
CA GLY A 113 5.83 -0.50 -20.60
C GLY A 113 5.97 -1.78 -21.43
N ASP A 114 7.20 -2.09 -21.85
CA ASP A 114 7.46 -3.18 -22.80
C ASP A 114 7.56 -4.57 -22.15
N LYS A 115 7.95 -4.63 -20.87
CA LYS A 115 8.34 -5.87 -20.18
C LYS A 115 7.46 -6.19 -18.96
N TYR A 116 6.40 -5.42 -18.74
CA TYR A 116 5.54 -5.62 -17.57
C TYR A 116 4.07 -5.71 -17.97
N MET A 117 3.37 -6.59 -17.26
CA MET A 117 1.92 -6.67 -17.28
C MET A 117 1.39 -6.43 -15.88
N VAL A 118 0.39 -5.56 -15.74
CA VAL A 118 -0.37 -5.39 -14.52
C VAL A 118 -1.69 -6.11 -14.65
N ILE A 119 -2.02 -6.95 -13.68
CA ILE A 119 -3.33 -7.59 -13.54
C ILE A 119 -4.00 -6.95 -12.33
N GLU A 120 -5.13 -6.27 -12.53
CA GLU A 120 -5.93 -5.69 -11.45
C GLU A 120 -7.16 -6.56 -11.19
N PHE A 121 -7.38 -6.95 -9.94
CA PHE A 121 -8.53 -7.73 -9.49
C PHE A 121 -9.60 -6.84 -8.85
N GLY A 122 -9.26 -5.60 -8.54
CA GLY A 122 -10.12 -4.61 -7.91
C GLY A 122 -9.37 -3.32 -7.63
N ASN A 123 -10.03 -2.39 -6.96
CA ASN A 123 -9.43 -1.10 -6.56
C ASN A 123 -9.65 -0.79 -5.07
N LEU A 124 -9.67 -1.80 -4.23
CA LEU A 124 -9.74 -1.65 -2.78
C LEU A 124 -8.70 -2.53 -2.09
N MET A 125 -8.33 -2.13 -0.88
CA MET A 125 -7.46 -2.92 -0.01
C MET A 125 -8.32 -3.97 0.72
N ASP A 126 -8.30 -5.18 0.19
CA ASP A 126 -9.07 -6.31 0.68
C ASP A 126 -8.21 -7.58 0.72
N LEU A 127 -8.34 -8.36 1.79
CA LEU A 127 -7.54 -9.57 1.98
C LEU A 127 -7.91 -10.68 1.00
N GLU A 128 -9.20 -10.85 0.64
CA GLU A 128 -9.62 -11.89 -0.29
C GLU A 128 -9.07 -11.63 -1.70
N ILE A 129 -9.06 -10.36 -2.11
CA ILE A 129 -8.46 -9.97 -3.39
C ILE A 129 -6.95 -10.25 -3.36
N ASN A 130 -6.30 -9.95 -2.24
CA ASN A 130 -4.87 -10.20 -2.10
C ASN A 130 -4.54 -11.69 -2.08
N PHE A 131 -5.36 -12.53 -1.42
CA PHE A 131 -5.21 -13.99 -1.48
C PHE A 131 -5.30 -14.51 -2.91
N THR A 132 -6.22 -13.98 -3.72
CA THR A 132 -6.35 -14.32 -5.15
C THR A 132 -5.09 -13.95 -5.93
N ALA A 133 -4.56 -12.74 -5.73
CA ALA A 133 -3.34 -12.30 -6.38
C ALA A 133 -2.14 -13.18 -6.01
N GLN A 134 -2.00 -13.55 -4.75
CA GLN A 134 -0.91 -14.41 -4.28
C GLN A 134 -1.07 -15.86 -4.75
N ASN A 135 -2.30 -16.37 -4.81
CA ASN A 135 -2.57 -17.71 -5.37
C ASN A 135 -2.21 -17.78 -6.85
N LEU A 136 -2.52 -16.72 -7.62
CA LEU A 136 -2.09 -16.64 -9.02
C LEU A 136 -0.56 -16.58 -9.12
N ALA A 137 0.13 -15.80 -8.28
CA ALA A 137 1.59 -15.75 -8.28
C ALA A 137 2.20 -17.14 -8.02
N LYS A 138 1.65 -17.87 -7.05
CA LYS A 138 2.03 -19.26 -6.79
C LYS A 138 1.78 -20.17 -8.00
N ALA A 139 0.60 -20.09 -8.62
CA ALA A 139 0.27 -20.91 -9.78
C ALA A 139 1.19 -20.63 -10.97
N ILE A 140 1.57 -19.37 -11.21
CA ILE A 140 2.56 -19.02 -12.25
C ILE A 140 3.90 -19.70 -11.98
N LEU A 141 4.36 -19.67 -10.73
CA LEU A 141 5.62 -20.29 -10.31
C LEU A 141 5.57 -21.82 -10.48
N ASP A 142 4.48 -22.45 -10.02
CA ASP A 142 4.30 -23.90 -10.08
C ASP A 142 4.23 -24.41 -11.52
N ASN A 143 3.59 -23.66 -12.43
CA ASN A 143 3.47 -24.00 -13.84
C ASN A 143 4.70 -23.63 -14.69
N LYS A 144 5.68 -22.91 -14.12
CA LYS A 144 6.93 -22.51 -14.79
C LYS A 144 6.68 -21.88 -16.16
N ILE A 145 5.76 -20.91 -16.23
CA ILE A 145 5.33 -20.29 -17.49
C ILE A 145 6.54 -19.65 -18.18
N LYS A 146 6.80 -20.08 -19.41
CA LYS A 146 7.96 -19.60 -20.17
C LYS A 146 7.85 -18.09 -20.43
N GLY A 147 8.97 -17.40 -20.31
CA GLY A 147 9.07 -15.95 -20.55
C GLY A 147 8.67 -15.10 -19.36
N ILE A 148 8.18 -15.66 -18.24
CA ILE A 148 7.98 -14.90 -17.00
C ILE A 148 9.25 -14.97 -16.15
N TYR A 149 9.76 -13.80 -15.76
CA TYR A 149 10.91 -13.69 -14.88
C TYR A 149 10.52 -13.60 -13.41
N GLU A 150 9.48 -12.81 -13.11
CA GLU A 150 9.10 -12.48 -11.74
C GLU A 150 7.63 -12.06 -11.65
N THR A 151 7.04 -12.29 -10.49
CA THR A 151 5.71 -11.78 -10.12
C THR A 151 5.78 -11.00 -8.83
N ALA A 152 5.10 -9.87 -8.76
CA ALA A 152 4.99 -9.04 -7.58
C ALA A 152 3.52 -8.81 -7.22
N PRO A 153 2.92 -9.66 -6.37
CA PRO A 153 1.57 -9.42 -5.88
C PRO A 153 1.53 -8.16 -5.00
N CYS A 154 0.45 -7.41 -5.16
CA CYS A 154 0.17 -6.20 -4.40
C CYS A 154 -1.24 -6.30 -3.80
N PHE A 155 -1.75 -5.25 -3.13
CA PHE A 155 -3.04 -5.29 -2.42
C PHE A 155 -4.20 -5.87 -3.24
N ALA A 156 -4.42 -5.33 -4.44
CA ALA A 156 -5.52 -5.72 -5.31
C ALA A 156 -5.07 -5.94 -6.77
N SER A 157 -3.79 -6.15 -6.97
CA SER A 157 -3.19 -6.31 -8.29
C SER A 157 -1.93 -7.18 -8.21
N MET A 158 -1.44 -7.55 -9.37
CA MET A 158 -0.15 -8.22 -9.53
C MET A 158 0.61 -7.62 -10.71
N LEU A 159 1.90 -7.38 -10.52
CA LEU A 159 2.82 -7.05 -11.60
C LEU A 159 3.52 -8.34 -12.05
N ILE A 160 3.59 -8.56 -13.34
CA ILE A 160 4.37 -9.62 -13.96
C ILE A 160 5.49 -8.99 -14.78
N HIS A 161 6.73 -9.36 -14.49
CA HIS A 161 7.89 -9.06 -15.33
C HIS A 161 8.11 -10.21 -16.31
N TYR A 162 8.09 -9.93 -17.61
CA TYR A 162 8.18 -10.96 -18.64
C TYR A 162 9.09 -10.54 -19.79
N ASN A 163 9.51 -11.53 -20.58
CA ASN A 163 10.27 -11.34 -21.81
C ASN A 163 9.34 -11.27 -23.02
N PRO A 164 9.15 -10.09 -23.67
CA PRO A 164 8.27 -9.95 -24.82
C PRO A 164 8.78 -10.67 -26.10
N ASP A 165 10.04 -11.10 -26.11
CA ASP A 165 10.57 -11.90 -27.22
C ASP A 165 10.21 -13.39 -27.10
N GLU A 166 9.94 -13.85 -25.87
CA GLU A 166 9.52 -15.23 -25.62
C GLU A 166 8.00 -15.40 -25.55
N ILE A 167 7.27 -14.43 -25.02
CA ILE A 167 5.81 -14.43 -24.96
C ILE A 167 5.27 -13.03 -25.22
N LYS A 168 4.35 -12.88 -26.17
CA LYS A 168 3.74 -11.58 -26.47
C LYS A 168 2.67 -11.22 -25.43
N PHE A 169 2.40 -9.92 -25.26
CA PHE A 169 1.44 -9.43 -24.27
C PHE A 169 0.07 -10.13 -24.36
N ASN A 170 -0.47 -10.30 -25.57
CA ASN A 170 -1.78 -10.92 -25.76
C ASN A 170 -1.77 -12.41 -25.45
N ASP A 171 -0.68 -13.10 -25.75
CA ASP A 171 -0.54 -14.52 -25.45
C ASP A 171 -0.40 -14.72 -23.93
N LEU A 172 0.44 -13.91 -23.29
CA LEU A 172 0.56 -13.89 -21.83
C LEU A 172 -0.79 -13.57 -21.15
N LYS A 173 -1.55 -12.59 -21.68
CA LYS A 173 -2.89 -12.26 -21.17
C LYS A 173 -3.84 -13.46 -21.25
N ASN A 174 -3.84 -14.18 -22.38
CA ASN A 174 -4.68 -15.36 -22.58
C ASN A 174 -4.27 -16.49 -21.62
N GLU A 175 -2.97 -16.71 -21.45
CA GLU A 175 -2.43 -17.68 -20.51
C GLU A 175 -2.86 -17.34 -19.06
N MET A 176 -2.74 -16.07 -18.65
CA MET A 176 -3.19 -15.64 -17.33
C MET A 176 -4.69 -15.80 -17.14
N LYS A 177 -5.51 -15.49 -18.14
CA LYS A 177 -6.96 -15.73 -18.07
C LYS A 177 -7.28 -17.22 -17.89
N SER A 178 -6.63 -18.07 -18.65
CA SER A 178 -6.80 -19.53 -18.53
C SER A 178 -6.40 -20.01 -17.14
N LEU A 179 -5.26 -19.55 -16.63
CA LEU A 179 -4.76 -19.91 -15.33
C LEU A 179 -5.71 -19.43 -14.20
N ILE A 180 -6.16 -18.18 -14.25
CA ILE A 180 -7.12 -17.62 -13.29
C ILE A 180 -8.41 -18.45 -13.24
N ASN A 181 -8.94 -18.82 -14.40
CA ASN A 181 -10.14 -19.66 -14.48
C ASN A 181 -9.95 -21.07 -13.90
N SER A 182 -8.72 -21.55 -13.87
CA SER A 182 -8.38 -22.87 -13.30
C SER A 182 -8.13 -22.88 -11.80
N LEU A 183 -7.97 -21.70 -11.16
CA LEU A 183 -7.58 -21.61 -9.73
C LEU A 183 -8.65 -22.12 -8.76
N GLY A 184 -9.88 -22.29 -9.20
CA GLY A 184 -10.97 -22.66 -8.31
C GLY A 184 -11.43 -21.55 -7.37
N PRO A 185 -12.34 -21.84 -6.44
CA PRO A 185 -12.87 -20.85 -5.52
C PRO A 185 -11.81 -20.38 -4.49
N THR A 186 -11.92 -19.13 -4.08
CA THR A 186 -11.00 -18.50 -3.11
C THR A 186 -10.95 -19.26 -1.78
N ASP A 187 -12.02 -19.93 -1.39
CA ASP A 187 -12.08 -20.69 -0.14
C ASP A 187 -11.10 -21.88 -0.10
N ASP A 188 -10.75 -22.43 -1.25
CA ASP A 188 -9.83 -23.57 -1.34
C ASP A 188 -8.34 -23.16 -1.31
N ILE A 189 -8.06 -21.85 -1.21
CA ILE A 189 -6.70 -21.34 -1.20
C ILE A 189 -6.01 -21.71 0.12
N GLU A 190 -4.85 -22.37 -0.02
CA GLU A 190 -3.89 -22.61 1.05
C GLU A 190 -2.53 -22.00 0.68
N ILE A 191 -2.00 -21.16 1.57
CA ILE A 191 -0.73 -20.45 1.37
C ILE A 191 0.26 -20.89 2.45
N ASN A 192 1.47 -21.29 2.04
CA ASN A 192 2.57 -21.46 2.98
C ASN A 192 2.92 -20.09 3.55
N SER A 193 2.70 -19.91 4.84
CA SER A 193 2.75 -18.61 5.48
C SER A 193 3.61 -18.70 6.73
N ARG A 194 4.80 -18.07 6.70
CA ARG A 194 5.65 -17.94 7.88
C ARG A 194 5.07 -16.91 8.83
N ILE A 195 5.24 -17.12 10.14
CA ILE A 195 4.87 -16.15 11.17
C ILE A 195 6.15 -15.64 11.81
N PHE A 196 6.34 -14.33 11.78
CA PHE A 196 7.43 -13.62 12.45
C PHE A 196 6.89 -12.90 13.68
N SER A 197 7.51 -13.09 14.83
CA SER A 197 7.19 -12.35 16.05
C SER A 197 8.31 -11.39 16.38
N PHE A 198 7.98 -10.08 16.42
CA PHE A 198 8.95 -9.02 16.68
C PHE A 198 8.70 -8.34 18.02
N PRO A 199 9.70 -8.29 18.92
CA PRO A 199 9.65 -7.43 20.09
C PRO A 199 9.57 -5.97 19.61
N THR A 200 8.59 -5.23 20.13
CA THR A 200 8.26 -3.89 19.66
C THR A 200 8.08 -2.95 20.83
N VAL A 201 8.91 -1.94 20.95
CA VAL A 201 8.68 -0.83 21.86
C VAL A 201 7.72 0.13 21.20
N TYR A 202 6.55 0.29 21.81
CA TYR A 202 5.55 1.27 21.38
C TYR A 202 5.77 2.60 22.08
N LEU A 203 5.33 3.70 21.45
CA LEU A 203 5.43 5.07 21.97
C LEU A 203 6.87 5.41 22.36
N ASP A 204 7.80 4.95 21.57
CA ASP A 204 9.23 4.96 21.83
C ASP A 204 9.86 6.36 21.64
N LYS A 205 11.03 6.55 22.27
CA LYS A 205 11.76 7.82 22.24
C LYS A 205 12.29 8.20 20.84
N TRP A 206 12.63 7.23 19.99
CA TRP A 206 13.23 7.51 18.66
C TRP A 206 12.19 7.94 17.63
N THR A 207 11.00 7.30 17.63
CA THR A 207 9.89 7.77 16.79
C THR A 207 9.36 9.10 17.31
N LYS A 208 9.31 9.33 18.64
CA LYS A 208 8.96 10.61 19.23
C LYS A 208 9.91 11.73 18.80
N GLU A 209 11.23 11.52 18.89
CA GLU A 209 12.23 12.48 18.40
C GLU A 209 12.04 12.82 16.92
N CYS A 210 11.76 11.81 16.10
CA CYS A 210 11.51 12.01 14.69
C CYS A 210 10.24 12.85 14.40
N ILE A 211 9.17 12.64 15.17
CA ILE A 211 7.93 13.42 15.07
C ILE A 211 8.16 14.87 15.52
N GLU A 212 8.90 15.08 16.61
CA GLU A 212 9.25 16.40 17.13
C GLU A 212 10.16 17.17 16.14
N ASP A 213 11.14 16.49 15.54
CA ASP A 213 12.00 17.07 14.49
C ASP A 213 11.17 17.52 13.28
N TYR A 214 10.22 16.71 12.84
CA TYR A 214 9.30 17.07 11.77
C TYR A 214 8.44 18.28 12.16
N SER A 215 7.83 18.25 13.35
CA SER A 215 6.95 19.31 13.82
C SER A 215 7.66 20.66 13.95
N SER A 216 8.94 20.64 14.33
CA SER A 216 9.74 21.86 14.49
C SER A 216 10.27 22.44 13.19
N LYS A 217 10.52 21.60 12.16
CA LYS A 217 11.25 22.01 10.94
C LYS A 217 10.38 22.08 9.70
N ILE A 218 9.30 21.30 9.64
CA ILE A 218 8.52 21.11 8.41
C ILE A 218 7.08 21.58 8.59
N ALA A 219 6.33 20.96 9.51
CA ALA A 219 4.93 21.30 9.75
C ALA A 219 4.49 20.87 11.14
N GLU A 220 3.93 21.80 11.92
CA GLU A 220 3.34 21.49 13.21
C GLU A 220 2.18 20.51 13.08
N LYS A 221 2.14 19.50 13.95
CA LYS A 221 1.07 18.49 13.97
C LYS A 221 0.94 17.83 15.33
N THR A 222 -0.24 17.24 15.56
CA THR A 222 -0.48 16.33 16.68
C THR A 222 0.47 15.13 16.60
N PRO A 223 1.07 14.67 17.71
CA PRO A 223 1.87 13.45 17.73
C PRO A 223 1.13 12.27 17.12
N ASP A 224 1.86 11.42 16.40
CA ASP A 224 1.27 10.34 15.59
C ASP A 224 0.37 9.38 16.38
N PRO A 225 0.75 8.90 17.58
CA PRO A 225 -0.11 8.03 18.36
C PRO A 225 -1.43 8.69 18.77
N ASP A 226 -1.36 9.95 19.23
CA ASP A 226 -2.55 10.71 19.66
C ASP A 226 -3.46 10.98 18.46
N PHE A 227 -2.88 11.32 17.30
CA PHE A 227 -3.62 11.51 16.06
C PHE A 227 -4.34 10.23 15.60
N ILE A 228 -3.68 9.06 15.73
CA ILE A 228 -4.31 7.76 15.39
C ILE A 228 -5.46 7.47 16.38
N VAL A 229 -5.28 7.73 17.67
CA VAL A 229 -6.29 7.55 18.71
C VAL A 229 -7.53 8.37 18.38
N GLU A 230 -7.36 9.67 18.12
CA GLU A 230 -8.47 10.57 17.80
C GLU A 230 -9.21 10.13 16.51
N LEU A 231 -8.46 9.86 15.45
CA LEU A 231 -9.03 9.52 14.15
C LEU A 231 -9.84 8.22 14.17
N ASN A 232 -9.37 7.23 14.93
CA ASN A 232 -10.01 5.92 15.04
C ASN A 232 -10.98 5.82 16.22
N LYS A 233 -11.22 6.92 16.96
CA LYS A 233 -12.13 6.99 18.13
C LYS A 233 -11.77 5.96 19.19
N LEU A 234 -10.49 5.83 19.49
CA LEU A 234 -9.99 5.02 20.59
C LEU A 234 -10.03 5.82 21.89
N GLU A 235 -10.02 5.12 23.01
CA GLU A 235 -10.07 5.73 24.35
C GLU A 235 -8.76 6.46 24.68
N ASN A 236 -7.63 5.82 24.36
CA ASN A 236 -6.29 6.30 24.70
C ASN A 236 -5.22 5.54 23.91
N THR A 237 -3.96 5.89 24.13
CA THR A 237 -2.80 5.24 23.49
C THR A 237 -2.59 3.81 23.94
N GLU A 238 -2.98 3.44 25.16
CA GLU A 238 -2.93 2.07 25.65
C GLU A 238 -3.89 1.17 24.87
N GLN A 239 -5.11 1.64 24.60
CA GLN A 239 -6.04 0.93 23.73
C GLN A 239 -5.48 0.82 22.31
N PHE A 240 -4.87 1.88 21.79
CA PHE A 240 -4.20 1.83 20.48
C PHE A 240 -3.15 0.72 20.44
N VAL A 241 -2.29 0.61 21.44
CA VAL A 241 -1.27 -0.46 21.52
C VAL A 241 -1.93 -1.84 21.55
N ARG A 242 -2.97 -2.04 22.38
CA ARG A 242 -3.69 -3.33 22.44
C ARG A 242 -4.33 -3.69 21.09
N VAL A 243 -4.98 -2.72 20.43
CA VAL A 243 -5.60 -2.93 19.13
C VAL A 243 -4.56 -3.24 18.07
N HIS A 244 -3.47 -2.47 17.98
CA HIS A 244 -2.45 -2.70 16.98
C HIS A 244 -1.70 -4.01 17.20
N SER A 245 -1.31 -4.34 18.42
CA SER A 245 -0.62 -5.60 18.75
C SER A 245 -1.55 -6.80 18.84
N GLY A 246 -2.86 -6.62 18.82
CA GLY A 246 -3.88 -7.67 19.04
C GLY A 246 -4.02 -8.69 17.91
N THR A 247 -3.40 -8.48 16.76
CA THR A 247 -3.57 -9.32 15.56
C THR A 247 -2.23 -9.73 14.95
N GLU A 248 -2.28 -10.71 14.05
CA GLU A 248 -1.25 -10.92 13.05
C GLU A 248 -1.53 -10.02 11.82
N TYR A 249 -0.46 -9.58 11.19
CA TYR A 249 -0.49 -8.75 9.98
C TYR A 249 -0.06 -9.57 8.77
N TRP A 250 -0.87 -9.59 7.75
CA TRP A 250 -0.61 -10.25 6.48
C TRP A 250 0.25 -9.39 5.58
N VAL A 251 1.40 -9.86 5.12
CA VAL A 251 2.25 -9.18 4.15
C VAL A 251 1.59 -9.25 2.77
N SER A 252 0.96 -8.16 2.38
CA SER A 252 0.20 -8.07 1.14
C SER A 252 1.04 -7.68 -0.07
N ALA A 253 2.13 -6.95 0.17
CA ALA A 253 3.06 -6.49 -0.85
C ALA A 253 4.40 -6.12 -0.24
N LEU A 254 5.44 -6.09 -1.07
CA LEU A 254 6.71 -5.42 -0.79
C LEU A 254 6.86 -4.24 -1.75
N GLY A 255 7.40 -3.12 -1.28
CA GLY A 255 7.60 -1.96 -2.14
C GLY A 255 8.17 -0.76 -1.41
N PHE A 256 8.30 0.37 -2.11
CA PHE A 256 8.88 1.61 -1.63
C PHE A 256 10.40 1.52 -1.37
N TRP A 257 10.86 0.49 -0.68
CA TRP A 257 12.26 0.19 -0.40
C TRP A 257 12.45 -1.33 -0.34
N PRO A 258 13.64 -1.87 -0.69
CA PRO A 258 13.89 -3.31 -0.57
C PRO A 258 13.57 -3.84 0.82
N GLY A 259 12.73 -4.88 0.88
CA GLY A 259 12.32 -5.51 2.13
C GLY A 259 11.24 -4.79 2.94
N LEU A 260 10.76 -3.60 2.53
CA LEU A 260 9.69 -2.90 3.23
C LEU A 260 8.34 -3.59 2.98
N PRO A 261 7.68 -4.12 4.04
CA PRO A 261 6.40 -4.79 3.90
C PRO A 261 5.23 -3.82 3.98
N PHE A 262 4.23 -4.01 3.13
CA PHE A 262 2.90 -3.44 3.29
C PHE A 262 1.97 -4.52 3.83
N MET A 263 1.41 -4.29 5.01
CA MET A 263 0.71 -5.33 5.77
C MET A 263 -0.71 -4.90 6.13
N MET A 264 -1.64 -5.86 6.07
CA MET A 264 -3.02 -5.68 6.51
C MET A 264 -3.31 -6.52 7.76
N PRO A 265 -4.04 -5.99 8.76
CA PRO A 265 -4.42 -6.78 9.92
C PRO A 265 -5.38 -7.89 9.52
N LEU A 266 -5.17 -9.12 10.03
CA LEU A 266 -6.06 -10.24 9.80
C LEU A 266 -7.35 -10.11 10.62
N ASP A 267 -7.27 -9.57 11.82
CA ASP A 267 -8.46 -9.29 12.64
C ASP A 267 -9.07 -7.93 12.25
N PRO A 268 -10.32 -7.91 11.73
CA PRO A 268 -10.98 -6.66 11.36
C PRO A 268 -11.22 -5.71 12.54
N ARG A 269 -11.23 -6.20 13.80
CA ARG A 269 -11.32 -5.37 15.01
C ARG A 269 -10.07 -4.52 15.23
N CYS A 270 -8.94 -4.98 14.69
CA CYS A 270 -7.64 -4.30 14.73
C CYS A 270 -7.42 -3.34 13.55
N LYS A 271 -8.40 -3.21 12.65
CA LYS A 271 -8.27 -2.31 11.51
C LYS A 271 -8.30 -0.85 11.96
N LEU A 272 -7.19 -0.19 11.74
CA LEU A 272 -6.97 1.24 11.98
C LEU A 272 -6.75 1.94 10.63
N THR A 273 -6.96 3.25 10.60
CA THR A 273 -6.69 4.07 9.42
C THR A 273 -6.04 5.37 9.83
N ALA A 274 -5.08 5.85 9.03
CA ALA A 274 -4.50 7.17 9.19
C ALA A 274 -4.01 7.70 7.85
N PRO A 275 -4.18 8.99 7.52
CA PRO A 275 -3.60 9.58 6.32
C PRO A 275 -2.07 9.59 6.44
N LYS A 276 -1.40 9.64 5.29
CA LYS A 276 0.05 9.86 5.24
C LYS A 276 0.37 11.33 5.56
N TYR A 277 1.58 11.58 6.01
CA TYR A 277 2.14 12.93 6.09
C TYR A 277 2.14 13.61 4.72
N ASN A 278 1.84 14.89 4.70
CA ASN A 278 2.02 15.76 3.53
C ASN A 278 2.46 17.16 4.02
N PRO A 279 3.72 17.56 3.73
CA PRO A 279 4.79 16.79 3.08
C PRO A 279 5.29 15.61 3.93
N PRO A 280 5.98 14.61 3.33
CA PRO A 280 6.55 13.51 4.09
C PRO A 280 7.73 13.96 4.94
N ARG A 281 8.08 13.15 5.98
CA ARG A 281 9.32 13.34 6.75
C ARG A 281 10.53 13.12 5.85
N THR A 282 11.60 13.86 6.12
CA THR A 282 12.91 13.68 5.45
C THR A 282 13.65 12.45 5.94
N TRP A 283 13.34 11.97 7.13
CA TRP A 283 13.90 10.75 7.71
C TRP A 283 12.91 10.06 8.65
N THR A 284 13.09 8.77 8.82
CA THR A 284 12.35 7.90 9.75
C THR A 284 13.35 6.91 10.35
N PRO A 285 13.34 6.58 11.62
CA PRO A 285 14.29 5.64 12.20
C PRO A 285 14.22 4.27 11.54
N LYS A 286 15.38 3.59 11.42
CA LYS A 286 15.43 2.17 11.06
C LYS A 286 14.66 1.34 12.08
N GLY A 287 13.85 0.40 11.63
CA GLY A 287 13.00 -0.43 12.49
C GLY A 287 11.70 0.24 12.93
N ALA A 288 11.46 1.51 12.56
CA ALA A 288 10.22 2.19 12.92
C ALA A 288 9.00 1.44 12.36
N VAL A 289 8.00 1.24 13.21
CA VAL A 289 6.69 0.71 12.86
C VAL A 289 5.74 1.87 12.65
N GLY A 290 5.02 1.86 11.53
CA GLY A 290 4.11 2.94 11.21
C GLY A 290 2.96 2.48 10.32
N MET A 291 1.96 3.35 10.18
CA MET A 291 0.81 3.08 9.33
C MET A 291 0.47 4.26 8.41
N GLY A 292 -0.09 3.92 7.24
CA GLY A 292 -0.62 4.88 6.28
C GLY A 292 -1.77 4.27 5.46
N GLY A 293 -2.88 4.99 5.35
CA GLY A 293 -4.13 4.37 4.91
C GLY A 293 -4.58 3.33 5.94
N SER A 294 -4.78 2.10 5.52
CA SER A 294 -5.08 0.96 6.41
C SER A 294 -3.96 -0.09 6.41
N SER A 295 -2.75 0.31 6.01
CA SER A 295 -1.59 -0.57 5.95
C SER A 295 -0.59 -0.22 7.04
N THR A 296 -0.09 -1.24 7.74
CA THR A 296 1.06 -1.15 8.63
C THR A 296 2.34 -1.52 7.88
N SER A 297 3.46 -0.93 8.27
CA SER A 297 4.78 -1.17 7.67
C SER A 297 5.88 -1.10 8.72
N ILE A 298 7.06 -1.65 8.38
CA ILE A 298 8.30 -1.52 9.13
C ILE A 298 9.33 -0.88 8.21
N TYR A 299 9.98 0.19 8.66
CA TYR A 299 11.03 0.84 7.89
C TYR A 299 12.35 0.03 7.97
N PRO A 300 12.84 -0.55 6.86
CA PRO A 300 14.01 -1.42 6.90
C PRO A 300 15.33 -0.69 7.13
N ASP A 301 15.35 0.62 6.87
CA ASP A 301 16.50 1.49 7.07
C ASP A 301 16.05 2.91 7.45
N ARG A 302 17.01 3.82 7.70
CA ARG A 302 16.72 5.24 7.88
C ARG A 302 16.31 5.88 6.54
N LEU A 303 15.01 6.13 6.39
CA LEU A 303 14.40 6.53 5.11
C LEU A 303 13.46 7.72 5.27
N PRO A 304 13.26 8.55 4.24
CA PRO A 304 12.12 9.46 4.23
C PRO A 304 10.81 8.68 4.29
N GLY A 305 9.76 9.26 4.85
CA GLY A 305 8.48 8.54 4.92
C GLY A 305 7.31 9.39 5.35
N GLY A 306 6.12 8.96 4.93
CA GLY A 306 4.86 9.65 5.24
C GLY A 306 3.91 8.86 6.16
N TYR A 307 4.28 7.68 6.64
CA TYR A 307 3.42 6.91 7.56
C TYR A 307 3.45 7.54 8.96
N GLN A 308 2.33 7.46 9.67
CA GLN A 308 2.27 7.77 11.10
C GLN A 308 3.07 6.71 11.84
N ILE A 309 4.07 7.10 12.63
CA ILE A 309 5.00 6.19 13.32
C ILE A 309 4.71 6.16 14.83
N PHE A 310 4.85 4.98 15.43
CA PHE A 310 4.40 4.78 16.81
C PHE A 310 5.12 3.69 17.60
N GLY A 311 6.10 3.06 17.00
CA GLY A 311 6.87 2.00 17.63
C GLY A 311 8.12 1.66 16.85
N ILE A 312 8.98 0.84 17.44
CA ILE A 312 10.24 0.44 16.83
C ILE A 312 10.57 -1.01 17.18
N ILE A 313 11.16 -1.74 16.23
CA ILE A 313 11.74 -3.06 16.43
C ILE A 313 13.28 -3.00 16.37
N PRO A 314 14.00 -3.80 17.16
CA PRO A 314 15.46 -3.83 17.13
C PRO A 314 16.04 -4.71 16.02
N VAL A 315 15.21 -5.50 15.34
CA VAL A 315 15.60 -6.59 14.46
C VAL A 315 15.62 -6.15 13.01
N PRO A 316 16.69 -6.39 12.22
CA PRO A 316 16.72 -6.05 10.81
C PRO A 316 15.74 -6.91 10.00
N ILE A 317 15.06 -6.27 9.04
CA ILE A 317 14.17 -6.93 8.06
C ILE A 317 14.75 -6.85 6.64
N TRP A 318 15.89 -6.21 6.50
CA TRP A 318 16.68 -6.08 5.29
C TRP A 318 18.16 -6.09 5.66
N ASP A 319 18.93 -6.99 5.04
CA ASP A 319 20.35 -7.14 5.33
C ASP A 319 21.13 -7.50 4.06
N THR A 320 21.86 -6.51 3.54
CA THR A 320 22.70 -6.67 2.34
C THR A 320 23.96 -7.51 2.59
N GLN A 321 24.37 -7.65 3.86
CA GLN A 321 25.53 -8.44 4.26
C GLN A 321 25.16 -9.91 4.52
N LYS A 322 23.85 -10.23 4.54
CA LYS A 322 23.36 -11.57 4.86
C LYS A 322 23.97 -12.13 6.16
N SER A 323 24.00 -11.27 7.19
CA SER A 323 24.64 -11.58 8.48
C SER A 323 23.95 -12.66 9.29
N PHE A 324 22.69 -13.01 8.94
CA PHE A 324 21.88 -14.02 9.60
C PHE A 324 21.38 -15.05 8.58
N SER A 325 21.21 -16.30 9.02
CA SER A 325 20.77 -17.40 8.16
C SER A 325 19.44 -17.13 7.42
N VAL A 326 18.53 -16.39 8.02
CA VAL A 326 17.25 -16.02 7.39
C VAL A 326 17.39 -15.19 6.12
N PHE A 327 18.57 -14.61 5.87
CA PHE A 327 18.89 -13.83 4.66
C PHE A 327 19.74 -14.61 3.63
N GLU A 328 20.04 -15.90 3.85
CA GLU A 328 20.86 -16.68 2.91
C GLU A 328 20.32 -16.66 1.48
N GLU A 329 19.01 -16.81 1.30
CA GLU A 329 18.36 -16.80 0.00
C GLU A 329 18.09 -15.39 -0.54
N SER A 330 17.83 -14.43 0.32
CA SER A 330 17.41 -13.06 -0.05
C SER A 330 17.89 -12.04 0.97
N ILE A 331 18.27 -10.85 0.49
CA ILE A 331 18.56 -9.69 1.36
C ILE A 331 17.31 -9.12 2.04
N CYS A 332 16.12 -9.54 1.61
CA CYS A 332 14.83 -9.14 2.18
C CYS A 332 14.25 -10.29 2.99
N LEU A 333 13.81 -10.01 4.23
CA LEU A 333 13.28 -11.02 5.15
C LEU A 333 11.94 -11.56 4.67
N PHE A 334 11.04 -10.66 4.27
CA PHE A 334 9.66 -11.01 3.97
C PHE A 334 9.43 -11.42 2.53
N LYS A 335 8.41 -12.28 2.38
CA LYS A 335 7.75 -12.60 1.11
C LYS A 335 6.26 -12.25 1.25
N PRO A 336 5.56 -11.87 0.17
CA PRO A 336 4.10 -11.76 0.20
C PRO A 336 3.50 -13.07 0.73
N GLY A 337 2.51 -12.97 1.63
CA GLY A 337 1.92 -14.14 2.29
C GLY A 337 2.52 -14.47 3.66
N ASP A 338 3.61 -13.87 4.05
CA ASP A 338 4.11 -13.95 5.43
C ASP A 338 3.17 -13.21 6.39
N ARG A 339 3.26 -13.57 7.68
CA ARG A 339 2.52 -12.93 8.76
C ARG A 339 3.48 -12.33 9.77
N VAL A 340 3.10 -11.20 10.33
CA VAL A 340 3.89 -10.49 11.34
C VAL A 340 3.06 -10.29 12.60
N LYS A 341 3.62 -10.63 13.76
CA LYS A 341 3.08 -10.34 15.08
C LYS A 341 3.99 -9.34 15.80
N PHE A 342 3.43 -8.19 16.16
CA PHE A 342 4.10 -7.22 17.01
C PHE A 342 3.86 -7.59 18.48
N VAL A 343 4.93 -7.77 19.24
CA VAL A 343 4.88 -8.13 20.66
C VAL A 343 5.34 -6.92 21.48
N PRO A 344 4.44 -6.24 22.20
CA PRO A 344 4.84 -5.12 23.06
C PRO A 344 5.92 -5.56 24.04
N THR A 345 6.99 -4.79 24.12
CA THR A 345 8.15 -5.12 24.95
C THR A 345 8.71 -3.88 25.68
N SER A 346 9.55 -4.10 26.70
CA SER A 346 10.24 -3.06 27.42
C SER A 346 11.50 -2.56 26.71
N TYR A 347 12.07 -1.43 27.18
CA TYR A 347 13.37 -0.95 26.69
C TYR A 347 14.51 -1.90 27.03
N GLU A 348 14.47 -2.57 28.19
CA GLU A 348 15.49 -3.55 28.60
C GLU A 348 15.54 -4.73 27.62
N GLU A 349 14.37 -5.27 27.25
CA GLU A 349 14.28 -6.36 26.27
C GLU A 349 14.71 -5.88 24.88
N PHE A 350 14.32 -4.67 24.48
CA PHE A 350 14.76 -4.07 23.23
C PHE A 350 16.29 -3.97 23.17
N ASP A 351 16.93 -3.47 24.25
CA ASP A 351 18.38 -3.34 24.32
C ASP A 351 19.05 -4.71 24.34
N HIS A 352 18.49 -5.70 25.06
CA HIS A 352 18.96 -7.08 25.04
C HIS A 352 18.97 -7.66 23.61
N VAL A 353 17.85 -7.54 22.90
CA VAL A 353 17.75 -8.03 21.51
C VAL A 353 18.66 -7.24 20.59
N SER A 354 18.76 -5.90 20.76
CA SER A 354 19.70 -5.06 19.99
C SER A 354 21.15 -5.50 20.12
N ASN A 355 21.57 -5.92 21.33
CA ASN A 355 22.91 -6.42 21.55
C ASN A 355 23.12 -7.76 20.82
N LYS A 356 22.15 -8.68 20.89
CA LYS A 356 22.20 -9.94 20.12
C LYS A 356 22.23 -9.71 18.60
N VAL A 357 21.58 -8.68 18.12
CA VAL A 357 21.64 -8.28 16.69
C VAL A 357 23.04 -7.75 16.33
N LYS A 358 23.67 -6.95 17.21
CA LYS A 358 25.04 -6.41 17.00
C LYS A 358 26.11 -7.51 16.97
N ASP A 359 25.99 -8.48 17.86
CA ASP A 359 26.96 -9.60 17.94
C ASP A 359 26.58 -10.78 17.03
N LYS A 360 25.51 -10.64 16.25
CA LYS A 360 24.99 -11.63 15.27
C LYS A 360 24.51 -12.94 15.90
N SER A 361 24.20 -12.93 17.18
CA SER A 361 23.68 -14.08 17.93
C SER A 361 22.13 -14.11 18.03
N TYR A 362 21.47 -13.14 17.40
CA TYR A 362 20.01 -13.12 17.40
C TYR A 362 19.44 -14.23 16.55
N ASP A 363 18.53 -15.02 17.14
CA ASP A 363 17.76 -16.05 16.45
C ASP A 363 16.34 -15.54 16.20
N TYR A 364 15.91 -15.57 14.92
CA TYR A 364 14.61 -15.07 14.53
C TYR A 364 13.50 -16.00 14.99
N ASN A 365 12.52 -15.48 15.72
CA ASN A 365 11.34 -16.23 16.13
C ASN A 365 10.40 -16.41 14.94
N ILE A 366 10.51 -17.54 14.24
CA ILE A 366 9.79 -17.87 13.02
C ILE A 366 9.02 -19.18 13.20
N ILE A 367 7.73 -19.15 12.86
CA ILE A 367 6.94 -20.36 12.67
C ILE A 367 6.74 -20.56 11.17
N ASP A 368 7.35 -21.57 10.58
CA ASP A 368 7.40 -21.78 9.13
C ASP A 368 6.68 -23.04 8.62
N TYR A 369 6.15 -23.86 9.53
CA TYR A 369 5.50 -25.13 9.20
C TYR A 369 3.97 -25.03 9.03
N GLN A 370 3.39 -23.84 9.17
CA GLN A 370 1.94 -23.64 9.08
C GLN A 370 1.50 -23.19 7.70
N LYS A 371 0.37 -23.74 7.26
CA LYS A 371 -0.35 -23.21 6.12
C LYS A 371 -1.47 -22.28 6.59
N PHE A 372 -1.63 -21.18 5.88
CA PHE A 372 -2.79 -20.31 6.03
C PHE A 372 -3.91 -20.79 5.12
N SER A 373 -5.04 -21.20 5.70
CA SER A 373 -6.25 -21.62 4.97
C SER A 373 -7.26 -20.47 4.93
N VAL A 374 -7.62 -20.02 3.72
CA VAL A 374 -8.61 -18.97 3.54
C VAL A 374 -9.98 -19.39 4.06
N LYS A 375 -10.37 -20.65 3.87
CA LYS A 375 -11.61 -21.22 4.43
C LYS A 375 -11.67 -21.13 5.94
N ASN A 376 -10.59 -21.54 6.62
CA ASN A 376 -10.52 -21.48 8.07
C ASN A 376 -10.55 -20.03 8.58
N TYR A 377 -9.86 -19.12 7.88
CA TYR A 377 -9.89 -17.71 8.18
C TYR A 377 -11.30 -17.13 8.05
N LYS A 378 -12.02 -17.40 6.95
CA LYS A 378 -13.41 -16.98 6.75
C LYS A 378 -14.32 -17.55 7.83
N ASN A 379 -14.19 -18.82 8.17
CA ASN A 379 -14.97 -19.45 9.25
C ASN A 379 -14.71 -18.75 10.58
N TRP A 380 -13.45 -18.46 10.90
CA TRP A 380 -13.11 -17.72 12.12
C TRP A 380 -13.74 -16.33 12.12
N LEU A 381 -13.76 -15.61 10.98
CA LEU A 381 -14.41 -14.29 10.87
C LEU A 381 -15.92 -14.30 11.19
N THR A 382 -16.58 -15.44 11.07
CA THR A 382 -18.01 -15.59 11.46
C THR A 382 -18.22 -15.75 12.96
N THR A 383 -17.16 -16.13 13.70
CA THR A 383 -17.24 -16.36 15.15
C THR A 383 -16.94 -15.12 15.98
N ILE A 384 -16.41 -14.06 15.38
CA ILE A 384 -16.00 -12.84 16.08
C ILE A 384 -17.06 -11.74 16.00
N ASP A 385 -17.24 -11.02 17.10
CA ASP A 385 -18.04 -9.79 17.13
C ASP A 385 -17.18 -8.62 16.63
N LYS A 386 -17.37 -8.27 15.35
CA LYS A 386 -16.60 -7.21 14.68
C LYS A 386 -16.85 -5.80 15.25
N THR A 387 -17.84 -5.63 16.11
CA THR A 387 -18.16 -4.34 16.72
C THR A 387 -17.34 -4.07 17.99
N LYS A 388 -16.80 -5.12 18.61
CA LYS A 388 -16.01 -5.03 19.84
C LYS A 388 -14.52 -4.91 19.49
N ARG A 389 -13.91 -3.79 19.85
CA ARG A 389 -12.45 -3.61 19.81
C ARG A 389 -11.81 -4.08 21.14
N PHE A 390 -10.50 -4.34 21.09
CA PHE A 390 -9.68 -4.72 22.26
C PHE A 390 -9.52 -3.57 23.25
#